data_563d768410322f7d17e5501149bb6e37
#
_entry.id   563d768410322f7d17e5501149bb6e37
#
_cell.length_a   1.000
_cell.length_b   1.000
_cell.length_c   1.000
_cell.angle_alpha   90.00
_cell.angle_beta   90.00
_cell.angle_gamma   90.00
#
_symmetry.space_group_name_H-M   'P 1'
#
loop_
_entity.id
_entity.type
_entity.pdbx_description
1 polymer ?
#
loop_
_entity_poly.entity_id
_entity_poly.type
_entity_poly.pdbx_seq_one_letter_code
_entity_poly.pdbx_strand_id
1 'polypeptide(L)'
;MTTRNREGVEPRVHLRTLSEVEQAGLRTLDPVITEYLQRGSGSEITLHRNRSAFDQIRFVPRVLSGRPYPSTATTVLGVDLRIPVMTAPFGSDGYFHPEGHVAVARANERFGICSVVPEAGTFSVEQVAVAAPKAATFGQLHPMGSEANFRTMVQRYVDAGYQGLVLTLDCPTPGWREHFLLNDFTVDSRVVSGNYPPGAEIDMERALEQLNPRTEPAWSWNKLSSLLAEYPLPWLAKGILTPEDAVAALDAGAAGVVVSNHGGRQLDGVRSTIEALEPIAEAVGGRGPVVLDSGIRRGSDVVKAIALGADAVLIGRLAAYGIAAAGEDGACQVLDLLRREIETVLVLLGRGDITDLDRAAVEWGS
;
A
#
# COMPACT_ATOMS: atom_id res chain seq x y z
N MET A 1 45.32 17.00 -13.60
CA MET A 1 44.47 18.20 -13.63
C MET A 1 43.34 17.96 -12.61
N THR A 2 43.48 18.58 -11.47
CA THR A 2 42.57 18.45 -10.31
C THR A 2 41.35 19.36 -10.54
N THR A 3 40.19 18.79 -10.79
CA THR A 3 38.93 19.51 -10.80
C THR A 3 38.46 19.74 -9.36
N ARG A 4 38.35 21.01 -8.98
CA ARG A 4 37.86 21.48 -7.69
C ARG A 4 36.47 20.96 -7.41
N ASN A 5 36.30 20.30 -6.25
CA ASN A 5 35.02 20.06 -5.62
C ASN A 5 34.27 21.38 -5.42
N ARG A 6 33.06 21.46 -5.94
CA ARG A 6 32.06 22.44 -5.54
C ARG A 6 31.42 21.96 -4.25
N GLU A 7 31.34 22.87 -3.30
CA GLU A 7 30.91 22.70 -1.93
C GLU A 7 29.53 22.03 -1.79
N GLY A 8 29.43 21.05 -0.87
CA GLY A 8 28.25 20.86 -0.01
C GLY A 8 27.03 20.17 -0.57
N VAL A 9 27.06 19.52 -1.73
CA VAL A 9 25.98 18.65 -2.19
C VAL A 9 26.42 17.21 -1.93
N GLU A 10 25.82 16.55 -0.94
CA GLU A 10 25.95 15.10 -0.81
C GLU A 10 25.66 14.44 -2.16
N PRO A 11 26.47 13.47 -2.60
CA PRO A 11 26.24 12.82 -3.88
C PRO A 11 24.86 12.16 -3.83
N ARG A 12 23.92 12.65 -4.64
CA ARG A 12 22.62 11.98 -4.80
C ARG A 12 22.89 10.53 -5.14
N VAL A 13 22.44 9.63 -4.26
CA VAL A 13 22.56 8.19 -4.49
C VAL A 13 21.71 7.87 -5.72
N HIS A 14 22.35 7.65 -6.86
CA HIS A 14 21.65 7.34 -8.11
C HIS A 14 21.47 5.82 -8.21
N LEU A 15 20.34 5.32 -7.72
CA LEU A 15 19.96 3.91 -7.81
C LEU A 15 19.29 3.67 -9.17
N ARG A 16 19.73 2.67 -9.91
CA ARG A 16 19.37 2.43 -11.32
C ARG A 16 18.31 1.35 -11.49
N THR A 17 18.09 0.54 -10.46
CA THR A 17 17.12 -0.57 -10.47
C THR A 17 16.40 -0.66 -9.14
N LEU A 18 15.19 -1.23 -9.15
CA LEU A 18 14.42 -1.47 -7.92
C LEU A 18 15.15 -2.43 -6.97
N SER A 19 15.94 -3.36 -7.49
CA SER A 19 16.80 -4.22 -6.67
C SER A 19 17.93 -3.44 -5.99
N GLU A 20 18.54 -2.47 -6.66
CA GLU A 20 19.54 -1.59 -6.03
C GLU A 20 18.91 -0.75 -4.92
N VAL A 21 17.66 -0.26 -5.09
CA VAL A 21 16.91 0.47 -4.04
C VAL A 21 16.67 -0.43 -2.83
N GLU A 22 16.15 -1.65 -3.05
CA GLU A 22 15.93 -2.62 -1.98
C GLU A 22 17.22 -2.89 -1.20
N GLN A 23 18.31 -3.23 -1.89
CA GLN A 23 19.60 -3.49 -1.26
C GLN A 23 20.16 -2.26 -0.52
N ALA A 24 19.99 -1.06 -1.08
CA ALA A 24 20.42 0.17 -0.43
C ALA A 24 19.62 0.42 0.85
N GLY A 25 18.29 0.29 0.80
CA GLY A 25 17.44 0.42 1.97
C GLY A 25 17.76 -0.59 3.05
N LEU A 26 17.95 -1.87 2.69
CA LEU A 26 18.29 -2.91 3.66
C LEU A 26 19.64 -2.69 4.35
N ARG A 27 20.60 -2.05 3.68
CA ARG A 27 21.90 -1.72 4.30
C ARG A 27 21.83 -0.62 5.36
N THR A 28 20.81 0.22 5.33
CA THR A 28 20.62 1.30 6.32
C THR A 28 19.85 0.85 7.56
N LEU A 29 19.10 -0.25 7.46
CA LEU A 29 18.24 -0.74 8.52
C LEU A 29 19.02 -1.63 9.50
N ASP A 30 18.63 -1.54 10.77
CA ASP A 30 19.03 -2.51 11.78
C ASP A 30 18.57 -3.93 11.37
N PRO A 31 19.33 -5.00 11.66
CA PRO A 31 18.94 -6.38 11.33
C PRO A 31 17.54 -6.77 11.82
N VAL A 32 17.15 -6.36 13.03
CA VAL A 32 15.82 -6.67 13.58
C VAL A 32 14.73 -5.92 12.80
N ILE A 33 14.98 -4.67 12.42
CA ILE A 33 14.07 -3.89 11.59
C ILE A 33 14.00 -4.44 10.16
N THR A 34 15.10 -4.96 9.65
CA THR A 34 15.13 -5.68 8.37
C THR A 34 14.19 -6.88 8.42
N GLU A 35 14.26 -7.71 9.46
CA GLU A 35 13.32 -8.83 9.64
C GLU A 35 11.88 -8.35 9.83
N TYR A 36 11.66 -7.29 10.63
CA TYR A 36 10.34 -6.67 10.78
C TYR A 36 9.72 -6.31 9.43
N LEU A 37 10.51 -5.75 8.50
CA LEU A 37 10.05 -5.33 7.18
C LEU A 37 9.84 -6.51 6.23
N GLN A 38 10.76 -7.48 6.22
CA GLN A 38 10.80 -8.53 5.20
C GLN A 38 9.93 -9.73 5.53
N ARG A 39 9.82 -10.10 6.82
CA ARG A 39 9.15 -11.32 7.26
C ARG A 39 7.63 -11.26 7.16
N GLY A 40 7.02 -12.44 7.12
CA GLY A 40 5.59 -12.70 7.13
C GLY A 40 5.10 -13.31 8.44
N SER A 41 3.96 -13.98 8.39
CA SER A 41 3.38 -14.76 9.49
C SER A 41 3.46 -16.26 9.21
N GLY A 42 3.33 -17.05 10.28
CA GLY A 42 3.36 -18.51 10.22
C GLY A 42 4.62 -19.05 9.56
N SER A 43 4.45 -19.97 8.66
CA SER A 43 5.54 -20.56 7.84
C SER A 43 5.89 -19.73 6.59
N GLU A 44 5.34 -18.53 6.45
CA GLU A 44 5.56 -17.61 5.33
C GLU A 44 5.11 -18.14 3.95
N ILE A 45 4.22 -19.13 3.92
CA ILE A 45 3.69 -19.71 2.68
C ILE A 45 3.05 -18.63 1.81
N THR A 46 2.19 -17.81 2.41
CA THR A 46 1.51 -16.69 1.72
C THR A 46 2.50 -15.63 1.25
N LEU A 47 3.49 -15.29 2.08
CA LEU A 47 4.54 -14.33 1.72
C LEU A 47 5.29 -14.77 0.45
N HIS A 48 5.72 -16.02 0.40
CA HIS A 48 6.43 -16.57 -0.76
C HIS A 48 5.50 -16.71 -1.97
N ARG A 49 4.26 -17.17 -1.77
CA ARG A 49 3.27 -17.32 -2.83
C ARG A 49 2.88 -15.97 -3.47
N ASN A 50 2.83 -14.89 -2.70
CA ASN A 50 2.62 -13.55 -3.23
C ASN A 50 3.66 -13.15 -4.29
N ARG A 51 4.86 -13.72 -4.28
CA ARG A 51 5.88 -13.49 -5.32
C ARG A 51 5.82 -14.53 -6.43
N SER A 52 5.84 -15.80 -6.06
CA SER A 52 5.91 -16.90 -7.05
C SER A 52 4.69 -16.97 -7.96
N ALA A 53 3.52 -16.51 -7.52
CA ALA A 53 2.33 -16.47 -8.35
C ALA A 53 2.45 -15.49 -9.53
N PHE A 54 3.15 -14.37 -9.37
CA PHE A 54 3.43 -13.48 -10.49
C PHE A 54 4.31 -14.12 -11.56
N ASP A 55 5.21 -15.03 -11.18
CA ASP A 55 6.10 -15.72 -12.13
C ASP A 55 5.35 -16.72 -13.02
N GLN A 56 4.15 -17.16 -12.58
CA GLN A 56 3.29 -18.06 -13.34
C GLN A 56 2.47 -17.33 -14.41
N ILE A 57 2.42 -16.00 -14.38
CA ILE A 57 1.69 -15.21 -15.37
C ILE A 57 2.65 -14.80 -16.48
N ARG A 58 2.33 -15.17 -17.72
CA ARG A 58 3.09 -14.83 -18.93
C ARG A 58 2.42 -13.72 -19.70
N PHE A 59 3.21 -12.86 -20.30
CA PHE A 59 2.72 -11.84 -21.23
C PHE A 59 2.46 -12.43 -22.62
N VAL A 60 1.43 -11.90 -23.29
CA VAL A 60 1.07 -12.24 -24.68
C VAL A 60 1.31 -11.00 -25.57
N PRO A 61 2.54 -10.79 -26.06
CA PRO A 61 2.89 -9.60 -26.81
C PRO A 61 2.31 -9.61 -28.23
N ARG A 62 2.09 -8.40 -28.77
CA ARG A 62 1.77 -8.17 -30.19
C ARG A 62 2.83 -7.32 -30.84
N VAL A 63 3.39 -7.82 -31.96
CA VAL A 63 4.38 -7.09 -32.73
C VAL A 63 3.72 -6.21 -33.79
N LEU A 64 4.39 -5.14 -34.22
CA LEU A 64 3.93 -4.23 -35.26
C LEU A 64 2.50 -3.70 -35.06
N SER A 65 2.13 -3.44 -33.82
CA SER A 65 0.77 -3.02 -33.47
C SER A 65 0.40 -1.61 -33.93
N GLY A 66 1.38 -0.80 -34.36
CA GLY A 66 1.16 0.59 -34.80
C GLY A 66 0.69 1.54 -33.68
N ARG A 67 0.78 1.13 -32.42
CA ARG A 67 0.35 1.95 -31.27
C ARG A 67 1.35 3.08 -31.00
N PRO A 68 0.88 4.27 -30.57
CA PRO A 68 1.74 5.34 -30.09
C PRO A 68 2.44 4.94 -28.79
N TYR A 69 3.35 5.80 -28.30
CA TYR A 69 3.94 5.61 -26.99
C TYR A 69 2.85 5.67 -25.89
N PRO A 70 2.77 4.68 -25.00
CA PRO A 70 1.62 4.50 -24.13
C PRO A 70 1.58 5.51 -22.99
N SER A 71 0.38 5.90 -22.58
CA SER A 71 0.11 6.56 -21.30
C SER A 71 0.05 5.52 -20.17
N THR A 72 0.56 5.92 -19.00
CA THR A 72 0.48 5.13 -17.76
C THR A 72 -0.52 5.71 -16.77
N ALA A 73 -1.17 6.83 -17.09
CA ALA A 73 -2.08 7.52 -16.21
C ALA A 73 -3.40 6.75 -16.03
N THR A 74 -3.96 6.83 -14.81
CA THR A 74 -5.27 6.27 -14.46
C THR A 74 -5.92 7.14 -13.39
N THR A 75 -7.16 6.79 -12.99
CA THR A 75 -7.89 7.51 -11.94
C THR A 75 -8.49 6.49 -10.96
N VAL A 76 -8.39 6.73 -9.66
CA VAL A 76 -9.01 5.92 -8.60
C VAL A 76 -9.81 6.84 -7.69
N LEU A 77 -11.11 6.59 -7.53
CA LEU A 77 -12.03 7.39 -6.71
C LEU A 77 -11.94 8.91 -6.99
N GLY A 78 -11.80 9.28 -8.26
CA GLY A 78 -11.68 10.70 -8.69
C GLY A 78 -10.29 11.31 -8.46
N VAL A 79 -9.32 10.53 -8.00
CA VAL A 79 -7.92 10.96 -7.85
C VAL A 79 -7.13 10.53 -9.07
N ASP A 80 -6.55 11.49 -9.79
CA ASP A 80 -5.67 11.22 -10.92
C ASP A 80 -4.32 10.69 -10.44
N LEU A 81 -3.87 9.61 -11.07
CA LEU A 81 -2.59 8.96 -10.80
C LEU A 81 -1.74 8.96 -12.06
N ARG A 82 -0.51 9.45 -11.98
CA ARG A 82 0.44 9.47 -13.09
C ARG A 82 0.83 8.05 -13.58
N ILE A 83 0.82 7.09 -12.65
CA ILE A 83 0.96 5.65 -12.90
C ILE A 83 -0.08 4.92 -12.03
N PRO A 84 -0.52 3.70 -12.37
CA PRO A 84 -1.54 2.98 -11.59
C PRO A 84 -0.95 2.40 -10.27
N VAL A 85 -0.31 3.27 -9.49
CA VAL A 85 0.35 2.92 -8.23
C VAL A 85 -0.01 3.95 -7.17
N MET A 86 -0.32 3.46 -5.99
CA MET A 86 -0.48 4.22 -4.75
C MET A 86 0.50 3.66 -3.71
N THR A 87 0.87 4.42 -2.69
CA THR A 87 1.64 3.85 -1.58
C THR A 87 0.73 3.25 -0.53
N ALA A 88 1.03 2.02 -0.11
CA ALA A 88 0.30 1.31 0.92
C ALA A 88 0.49 1.96 2.31
N PRO A 89 -0.47 1.80 3.22
CA PRO A 89 -0.30 2.22 4.61
C PRO A 89 0.60 1.22 5.33
N PHE A 90 1.82 1.61 5.62
CA PHE A 90 2.72 0.84 6.48
C PHE A 90 3.01 1.61 7.76
N GLY A 91 2.59 1.06 8.88
CA GLY A 91 2.87 1.62 10.20
C GLY A 91 4.33 1.45 10.62
N SER A 92 4.69 2.04 11.76
CA SER A 92 6.06 1.99 12.29
C SER A 92 7.09 2.57 11.31
N ASP A 93 6.66 3.50 10.49
CA ASP A 93 7.41 4.09 9.38
C ASP A 93 8.69 4.81 9.82
N GLY A 94 8.73 5.30 11.06
CA GLY A 94 9.94 5.87 11.69
C GLY A 94 11.09 4.89 11.85
N TYR A 95 10.84 3.58 11.84
CA TYR A 95 11.91 2.59 11.78
C TYR A 95 12.68 2.59 10.47
N PHE A 96 12.03 3.00 9.37
CA PHE A 96 12.64 2.97 8.05
C PHE A 96 13.32 4.29 7.70
N HIS A 97 12.75 5.41 8.18
CA HIS A 97 13.35 6.74 8.00
C HIS A 97 12.80 7.71 9.06
N PRO A 98 13.61 8.64 9.60
CA PRO A 98 13.14 9.60 10.61
C PRO A 98 11.94 10.44 10.18
N GLU A 99 11.77 10.75 8.88
CA GLU A 99 10.61 11.47 8.35
C GLU A 99 9.42 10.55 7.98
N GLY A 100 9.56 9.23 8.05
CA GLY A 100 8.47 8.26 7.84
C GLY A 100 7.54 8.60 6.68
N HIS A 101 6.22 8.63 6.94
CA HIS A 101 5.19 8.94 5.95
C HIS A 101 5.18 10.41 5.48
N VAL A 102 5.84 11.32 6.18
CA VAL A 102 6.07 12.70 5.68
C VAL A 102 6.92 12.66 4.41
N ALA A 103 8.02 11.88 4.43
CA ALA A 103 8.87 11.71 3.24
C ALA A 103 8.10 11.00 2.10
N VAL A 104 7.28 9.99 2.43
CA VAL A 104 6.43 9.30 1.43
C VAL A 104 5.43 10.25 0.80
N ALA A 105 4.70 11.04 1.60
CA ALA A 105 3.68 11.95 1.10
C ALA A 105 4.27 13.05 0.19
N ARG A 106 5.43 13.62 0.56
CA ARG A 106 6.15 14.58 -0.29
C ARG A 106 6.61 13.97 -1.62
N ALA A 107 7.15 12.75 -1.58
CA ALA A 107 7.54 12.04 -2.78
C ALA A 107 6.35 11.79 -3.71
N ASN A 108 5.21 11.38 -3.15
CA ASN A 108 3.99 11.12 -3.90
C ASN A 108 3.40 12.40 -4.49
N GLU A 109 3.41 13.52 -3.73
CA GLU A 109 3.02 14.83 -4.24
C GLU A 109 3.87 15.24 -5.45
N ARG A 110 5.19 15.13 -5.34
CA ARG A 110 6.13 15.44 -6.45
C ARG A 110 5.90 14.57 -7.67
N PHE A 111 5.58 13.31 -7.45
CA PHE A 111 5.41 12.35 -8.55
C PHE A 111 4.02 12.37 -9.15
N GLY A 112 2.99 12.73 -8.40
CA GLY A 112 1.59 12.75 -8.83
C GLY A 112 0.89 11.40 -8.67
N ILE A 113 0.98 10.81 -7.47
CA ILE A 113 0.22 9.62 -7.04
C ILE A 113 -0.36 9.83 -5.64
N CYS A 114 -1.28 8.93 -5.24
CA CYS A 114 -1.92 8.97 -3.94
C CYS A 114 -1.09 8.26 -2.85
N SER A 115 -1.10 8.85 -1.65
CA SER A 115 -0.60 8.24 -0.42
C SER A 115 -1.74 7.66 0.39
N VAL A 116 -1.60 6.42 0.88
CA VAL A 116 -2.45 5.91 1.97
C VAL A 116 -1.68 6.04 3.27
N VAL A 117 -2.13 6.96 4.14
CA VAL A 117 -1.44 7.33 5.38
C VAL A 117 -1.92 6.42 6.52
N PRO A 118 -1.01 5.72 7.23
CA PRO A 118 -1.40 4.76 8.25
C PRO A 118 -1.90 5.43 9.55
N GLU A 119 -2.86 4.78 10.20
CA GLU A 119 -3.29 5.11 11.56
C GLU A 119 -2.14 4.98 12.57
N ALA A 120 -1.39 3.88 12.50
CA ALA A 120 -0.26 3.59 13.38
C ALA A 120 1.06 4.11 12.78
N GLY A 121 1.08 5.38 12.38
CA GLY A 121 2.27 6.07 11.86
C GLY A 121 3.07 6.80 12.94
N THR A 122 4.29 7.19 12.59
CA THR A 122 5.18 8.00 13.46
C THR A 122 4.71 9.44 13.56
N PHE A 123 4.09 9.96 12.51
CA PHE A 123 3.54 11.30 12.46
C PHE A 123 2.01 11.26 12.49
N SER A 124 1.40 12.31 13.04
CA SER A 124 -0.05 12.43 12.99
C SER A 124 -0.54 12.71 11.57
N VAL A 125 -1.80 12.41 11.32
CA VAL A 125 -2.43 12.61 10.01
C VAL A 125 -2.39 14.09 9.60
N GLU A 126 -2.52 15.01 10.55
CA GLU A 126 -2.42 16.45 10.33
C GLU A 126 -0.99 16.87 9.95
N GLN A 127 0.03 16.30 10.60
CA GLN A 127 1.43 16.58 10.27
C GLN A 127 1.76 16.14 8.85
N VAL A 128 1.27 14.97 8.42
CA VAL A 128 1.45 14.48 7.05
C VAL A 128 0.74 15.38 6.05
N ALA A 129 -0.52 15.79 6.32
CA ALA A 129 -1.27 16.69 5.45
C ALA A 129 -0.59 18.06 5.30
N VAL A 130 -0.08 18.64 6.39
CA VAL A 130 0.67 19.91 6.36
C VAL A 130 1.97 19.79 5.58
N ALA A 131 2.65 18.65 5.68
CA ALA A 131 3.94 18.42 5.02
C ALA A 131 3.84 18.27 3.49
N ALA A 132 2.69 17.80 3.00
CA ALA A 132 2.41 17.58 1.58
C ALA A 132 1.00 18.09 1.22
N PRO A 133 0.78 19.42 1.20
CA PRO A 133 -0.57 20.01 1.15
C PRO A 133 -1.30 19.83 -0.19
N LYS A 134 -0.60 19.42 -1.23
CA LYS A 134 -1.17 19.13 -2.55
C LYS A 134 -1.22 17.63 -2.86
N ALA A 135 -0.75 16.79 -1.94
CA ALA A 135 -0.80 15.35 -2.12
C ALA A 135 -2.25 14.86 -2.12
N ALA A 136 -2.57 13.96 -3.03
CA ALA A 136 -3.75 13.15 -2.86
C ALA A 136 -3.50 12.15 -1.72
N THR A 137 -4.34 12.17 -0.69
CA THR A 137 -4.17 11.34 0.51
C THR A 137 -5.45 10.62 0.89
N PHE A 138 -5.33 9.34 1.20
CA PHE A 138 -6.35 8.53 1.85
C PHE A 138 -5.87 8.16 3.25
N GLY A 139 -6.78 8.16 4.21
CA GLY A 139 -6.49 7.76 5.58
C GLY A 139 -6.75 6.28 5.82
N GLN A 140 -5.81 5.55 6.41
CA GLN A 140 -6.05 4.15 6.75
C GLN A 140 -6.47 4.01 8.21
N LEU A 141 -7.49 3.17 8.45
CA LEU A 141 -8.05 2.85 9.77
C LEU A 141 -8.32 1.35 9.93
N HIS A 142 -8.33 0.91 11.19
CA HIS A 142 -8.83 -0.41 11.57
C HIS A 142 -10.23 -0.26 12.17
N PRO A 143 -11.28 -0.88 11.60
CA PRO A 143 -12.64 -0.83 12.14
C PRO A 143 -12.79 -1.85 13.29
N MET A 144 -12.24 -1.51 14.43
CA MET A 144 -12.25 -2.34 15.65
C MET A 144 -12.15 -1.48 16.91
N GLY A 145 -12.32 -2.09 18.06
CA GLY A 145 -12.19 -1.42 19.36
C GLY A 145 -13.28 -0.39 19.63
N SER A 146 -12.90 0.73 20.21
CA SER A 146 -13.83 1.79 20.60
C SER A 146 -14.43 2.53 19.39
N GLU A 147 -15.75 2.53 19.28
CA GLU A 147 -16.47 3.31 18.26
C GLU A 147 -16.17 4.81 18.39
N ALA A 148 -16.04 5.32 19.62
CA ALA A 148 -15.72 6.73 19.85
C ALA A 148 -14.34 7.09 19.29
N ASN A 149 -13.34 6.21 19.47
CA ASN A 149 -12.01 6.40 18.91
C ASN A 149 -12.05 6.37 17.36
N PHE A 150 -12.73 5.40 16.78
CA PHE A 150 -12.91 5.30 15.33
C PHE A 150 -13.54 6.58 14.76
N ARG A 151 -14.63 7.08 15.36
CA ARG A 151 -15.30 8.32 14.97
C ARG A 151 -14.36 9.53 15.05
N THR A 152 -13.59 9.63 16.14
CA THR A 152 -12.59 10.69 16.31
C THR A 152 -11.55 10.65 15.19
N MET A 153 -11.02 9.48 14.86
CA MET A 153 -10.03 9.35 13.80
C MET A 153 -10.60 9.67 12.41
N VAL A 154 -11.82 9.21 12.10
CA VAL A 154 -12.48 9.56 10.84
C VAL A 154 -12.67 11.07 10.73
N GLN A 155 -13.14 11.73 11.82
CA GLN A 155 -13.31 13.18 11.83
C GLN A 155 -11.97 13.91 11.61
N ARG A 156 -10.87 13.45 12.21
CA ARG A 156 -9.54 14.02 12.01
C ARG A 156 -9.09 13.92 10.55
N TYR A 157 -9.38 12.81 9.85
CA TYR A 157 -9.11 12.70 8.42
C TYR A 157 -9.95 13.70 7.60
N VAL A 158 -11.23 13.87 7.94
CA VAL A 158 -12.10 14.88 7.29
C VAL A 158 -11.52 16.28 7.49
N ASP A 159 -11.19 16.65 8.74
CA ASP A 159 -10.71 17.97 9.10
C ASP A 159 -9.32 18.27 8.49
N ALA A 160 -8.48 17.26 8.34
CA ALA A 160 -7.18 17.36 7.69
C ALA A 160 -7.24 17.37 6.16
N GLY A 161 -8.44 17.23 5.56
CA GLY A 161 -8.65 17.33 4.11
C GLY A 161 -8.28 16.08 3.32
N TYR A 162 -8.31 14.91 3.94
CA TYR A 162 -8.12 13.64 3.24
C TYR A 162 -9.28 13.39 2.26
N GLN A 163 -8.97 12.73 1.14
CA GLN A 163 -9.93 12.55 0.04
C GLN A 163 -10.66 11.21 0.08
N GLY A 164 -10.26 10.30 0.96
CA GLY A 164 -10.89 9.00 1.13
C GLY A 164 -10.28 8.21 2.30
N LEU A 165 -10.87 7.05 2.57
CA LEU A 165 -10.41 6.14 3.62
C LEU A 165 -10.06 4.77 3.02
N VAL A 166 -9.14 4.06 3.68
CA VAL A 166 -8.82 2.66 3.41
C VAL A 166 -8.98 1.88 4.71
N LEU A 167 -10.00 1.05 4.80
CA LEU A 167 -10.31 0.30 6.02
C LEU A 167 -9.64 -1.07 5.97
N THR A 168 -8.74 -1.30 6.91
CA THR A 168 -8.01 -2.57 7.04
C THR A 168 -8.86 -3.57 7.81
N LEU A 169 -9.42 -4.57 7.10
CA LEU A 169 -10.40 -5.52 7.62
C LEU A 169 -9.79 -6.87 8.01
N ASP A 170 -8.59 -7.15 7.57
CA ASP A 170 -7.88 -8.42 7.77
C ASP A 170 -7.02 -8.46 9.03
N CYS A 171 -7.20 -7.50 9.95
CA CYS A 171 -6.44 -7.38 11.18
C CYS A 171 -7.31 -7.41 12.45
N PRO A 172 -8.25 -8.36 12.61
CA PRO A 172 -9.00 -8.47 13.87
C PRO A 172 -8.09 -8.84 15.07
N THR A 173 -6.91 -9.36 14.77
CA THR A 173 -5.80 -9.61 15.69
C THR A 173 -4.48 -9.57 14.88
N PRO A 174 -3.33 -9.28 15.51
CA PRO A 174 -2.04 -9.40 14.83
C PRO A 174 -1.79 -10.82 14.33
N GLY A 175 -1.27 -10.96 13.11
CA GLY A 175 -0.85 -12.24 12.57
C GLY A 175 0.28 -12.86 13.42
N TRP A 176 0.34 -14.19 13.43
CA TRP A 176 1.35 -14.94 14.18
C TRP A 176 2.74 -14.78 13.55
N ARG A 177 3.53 -13.83 14.04
CA ARG A 177 4.85 -13.48 13.49
C ARG A 177 5.94 -14.07 14.38
N GLU A 178 6.40 -15.30 14.04
CA GLU A 178 7.34 -16.06 14.85
C GLU A 178 8.66 -15.33 15.11
N HIS A 179 9.15 -14.57 14.12
CA HIS A 179 10.38 -13.79 14.27
C HIS A 179 10.27 -12.67 15.36
N PHE A 180 9.07 -12.17 15.65
CA PHE A 180 8.89 -11.25 16.78
C PHE A 180 9.09 -11.96 18.11
N LEU A 181 8.54 -13.19 18.22
CA LEU A 181 8.67 -14.01 19.41
C LEU A 181 10.11 -14.48 19.62
N LEU A 182 10.79 -14.89 18.55
CA LEU A 182 12.17 -15.37 18.60
C LEU A 182 13.19 -14.27 18.94
N ASN A 183 12.91 -13.04 18.56
CA ASN A 183 13.77 -11.88 18.79
C ASN A 183 13.33 -11.03 20.00
N ASP A 184 12.33 -11.45 20.77
CA ASP A 184 11.71 -10.65 21.83
C ASP A 184 11.37 -9.22 21.34
N PHE A 185 10.95 -9.11 20.05
CA PHE A 185 10.74 -7.83 19.41
C PHE A 185 9.43 -7.22 19.84
N THR A 186 9.52 -6.05 20.45
CA THR A 186 8.40 -5.16 20.77
C THR A 186 8.48 -3.90 19.92
N VAL A 187 7.37 -3.48 19.35
CA VAL A 187 7.32 -2.21 18.61
C VAL A 187 7.50 -1.04 19.57
N ASP A 188 8.44 -0.16 19.26
CA ASP A 188 8.62 1.08 20.02
C ASP A 188 7.39 1.98 19.83
N SER A 189 6.75 2.36 20.93
CA SER A 189 5.56 3.21 20.90
C SER A 189 5.78 4.53 20.17
N ARG A 190 6.99 5.08 20.17
CA ARG A 190 7.33 6.33 19.50
C ARG A 190 7.17 6.29 17.97
N VAL A 191 7.29 5.13 17.34
CA VAL A 191 7.16 5.00 15.88
C VAL A 191 5.75 4.66 15.42
N VAL A 192 4.80 4.49 16.34
CA VAL A 192 3.39 4.17 16.05
C VAL A 192 2.39 5.13 16.68
N SER A 193 2.84 6.04 17.54
CA SER A 193 1.97 6.88 18.37
C SER A 193 1.68 8.27 17.80
N GLY A 194 1.98 8.53 16.53
CA GLY A 194 1.74 9.85 15.96
C GLY A 194 0.31 10.37 16.11
N ASN A 195 -0.65 9.46 16.02
CA ASN A 195 -2.07 9.76 16.28
C ASN A 195 -2.52 9.56 17.71
N TYR A 196 -1.72 8.90 18.54
CA TYR A 196 -1.99 8.49 19.92
C TYR A 196 -0.80 8.84 20.81
N PRO A 197 -0.50 10.14 21.01
CA PRO A 197 0.69 10.55 21.75
C PRO A 197 0.55 10.17 23.24
N PRO A 198 1.66 9.84 23.93
CA PRO A 198 1.66 9.52 25.33
C PRO A 198 1.00 10.60 26.19
N GLY A 199 0.12 10.21 27.13
CA GLY A 199 -0.60 11.12 28.01
C GLY A 199 -1.82 11.81 27.38
N ALA A 200 -2.20 11.46 26.15
CA ALA A 200 -3.48 11.85 25.57
C ALA A 200 -4.63 11.06 26.22
N GLU A 201 -5.87 11.50 26.00
CA GLU A 201 -7.06 10.77 26.46
C GLU A 201 -7.09 9.33 25.96
N ILE A 202 -6.68 9.15 24.71
CA ILE A 202 -6.37 7.84 24.10
C ILE A 202 -4.90 7.89 23.67
N ASP A 203 -4.06 7.20 24.42
CA ASP A 203 -2.68 6.94 24.05
C ASP A 203 -2.55 5.59 23.32
N MET A 204 -1.33 5.27 22.87
CA MET A 204 -1.10 4.03 22.11
C MET A 204 -1.36 2.76 22.93
N GLU A 205 -1.11 2.77 24.24
CA GLU A 205 -1.37 1.61 25.11
C GLU A 205 -2.87 1.29 25.13
N ARG A 206 -3.71 2.31 25.35
CA ARG A 206 -5.17 2.19 25.30
C ARG A 206 -5.67 1.87 23.90
N ALA A 207 -5.06 2.45 22.84
CA ALA A 207 -5.40 2.11 21.48
C ALA A 207 -5.09 0.64 21.16
N LEU A 208 -3.97 0.09 21.62
CA LEU A 208 -3.62 -1.32 21.45
C LEU A 208 -4.55 -2.25 22.25
N GLU A 209 -4.95 -1.88 23.45
CA GLU A 209 -5.96 -2.61 24.22
C GLU A 209 -7.30 -2.65 23.46
N GLN A 210 -7.71 -1.54 22.86
CA GLN A 210 -8.92 -1.43 22.05
C GLN A 210 -8.80 -2.18 20.71
N LEU A 211 -7.61 -2.19 20.10
CA LEU A 211 -7.32 -2.89 18.85
C LEU A 211 -7.19 -4.41 19.01
N ASN A 212 -7.17 -4.93 20.24
CA ASN A 212 -7.11 -6.37 20.51
C ASN A 212 -8.10 -6.79 21.61
N PRO A 213 -9.38 -6.44 21.51
CA PRO A 213 -10.37 -6.84 22.50
C PRO A 213 -10.66 -8.33 22.34
N ARG A 214 -10.09 -9.15 23.24
CA ARG A 214 -10.40 -10.60 23.27
C ARG A 214 -11.84 -10.89 23.69
N THR A 215 -12.58 -9.89 24.13
CA THR A 215 -13.90 -10.02 24.74
C THR A 215 -15.03 -9.40 23.93
N GLU A 216 -14.72 -8.55 22.94
CA GLU A 216 -15.73 -7.91 22.09
C GLU A 216 -15.82 -8.63 20.74
N PRO A 217 -17.04 -8.80 20.16
CA PRO A 217 -17.19 -9.35 18.83
C PRO A 217 -16.57 -8.42 17.80
N ALA A 218 -16.01 -9.01 16.72
CA ALA A 218 -15.57 -8.25 15.55
C ALA A 218 -16.73 -7.40 14.99
N TRP A 219 -16.39 -6.25 14.41
CA TRP A 219 -17.41 -5.41 13.79
C TRP A 219 -18.03 -6.09 12.56
N SER A 220 -19.34 -5.87 12.38
CA SER A 220 -20.05 -6.37 11.20
C SER A 220 -20.11 -5.33 10.09
N TRP A 221 -20.39 -5.78 8.87
CA TRP A 221 -20.64 -4.90 7.73
C TRP A 221 -21.74 -3.86 8.02
N ASN A 222 -22.83 -4.26 8.68
CA ASN A 222 -23.92 -3.36 9.04
C ASN A 222 -23.46 -2.26 10.01
N LYS A 223 -22.66 -2.61 11.02
CA LYS A 223 -22.10 -1.61 11.94
C LYS A 223 -21.21 -0.63 11.21
N LEU A 224 -20.31 -1.13 10.38
CA LEU A 224 -19.38 -0.30 9.61
C LEU A 224 -20.12 0.64 8.64
N SER A 225 -21.10 0.11 7.90
CA SER A 225 -21.96 0.87 7.00
C SER A 225 -22.67 2.02 7.72
N SER A 226 -23.28 1.74 8.89
CA SER A 226 -23.98 2.76 9.67
C SER A 226 -23.05 3.88 10.15
N LEU A 227 -21.84 3.54 10.58
CA LEU A 227 -20.88 4.53 11.07
C LEU A 227 -20.34 5.41 9.94
N LEU A 228 -20.01 4.82 8.80
CA LEU A 228 -19.40 5.55 7.69
C LEU A 228 -20.38 6.38 6.87
N ALA A 229 -21.67 6.03 6.89
CA ALA A 229 -22.72 6.82 6.24
C ALA A 229 -22.83 8.26 6.79
N GLU A 230 -22.26 8.52 7.98
CA GLU A 230 -22.27 9.85 8.61
C GLU A 230 -21.17 10.79 8.07
N TYR A 231 -20.21 10.27 7.28
CA TYR A 231 -19.05 11.01 6.81
C TYR A 231 -19.01 11.13 5.27
N PRO A 232 -18.48 12.24 4.74
CA PRO A 232 -18.49 12.50 3.29
C PRO A 232 -17.37 11.77 2.53
N LEU A 233 -16.50 11.00 3.20
CA LEU A 233 -15.35 10.37 2.58
C LEU A 233 -15.71 9.03 1.93
N PRO A 234 -15.41 8.81 0.65
CA PRO A 234 -15.47 7.48 0.06
C PRO A 234 -14.43 6.57 0.75
N TRP A 235 -14.72 5.27 0.79
CA TRP A 235 -13.81 4.32 1.44
C TRP A 235 -13.60 3.05 0.63
N LEU A 236 -12.39 2.50 0.73
CA LEU A 236 -11.99 1.21 0.17
C LEU A 236 -11.92 0.16 1.27
N ALA A 237 -12.49 -1.01 1.02
CA ALA A 237 -12.39 -2.17 1.88
C ALA A 237 -11.10 -2.95 1.59
N LYS A 238 -10.12 -2.91 2.50
CA LYS A 238 -8.81 -3.57 2.32
C LYS A 238 -8.73 -4.87 3.14
N GLY A 239 -8.15 -5.92 2.54
CA GLY A 239 -8.04 -7.24 3.13
C GLY A 239 -9.00 -8.26 2.49
N ILE A 240 -9.54 -7.92 1.33
CA ILE A 240 -10.51 -8.73 0.61
C ILE A 240 -9.78 -9.83 -0.17
N LEU A 241 -10.20 -11.09 0.02
CA LEU A 241 -9.64 -12.27 -0.65
C LEU A 241 -10.71 -13.17 -1.28
N THR A 242 -12.00 -12.82 -1.14
CA THR A 242 -13.11 -13.58 -1.70
C THR A 242 -14.07 -12.69 -2.48
N PRO A 243 -14.72 -13.20 -3.53
CA PRO A 243 -15.77 -12.47 -4.23
C PRO A 243 -16.94 -12.09 -3.32
N GLU A 244 -17.30 -12.96 -2.38
CA GLU A 244 -18.40 -12.77 -1.44
C GLU A 244 -18.15 -11.56 -0.53
N ASP A 245 -16.93 -11.42 0.02
CA ASP A 245 -16.56 -10.26 0.84
C ASP A 245 -16.48 -8.97 0.01
N ALA A 246 -16.04 -9.05 -1.26
CA ALA A 246 -16.04 -7.91 -2.15
C ALA A 246 -17.46 -7.36 -2.38
N VAL A 247 -18.41 -8.24 -2.66
CA VAL A 247 -19.83 -7.88 -2.81
C VAL A 247 -20.38 -7.32 -1.50
N ALA A 248 -20.12 -7.99 -0.37
CA ALA A 248 -20.59 -7.53 0.94
C ALA A 248 -20.03 -6.13 1.32
N ALA A 249 -18.76 -5.85 0.98
CA ALA A 249 -18.15 -4.55 1.19
C ALA A 249 -18.87 -3.45 0.38
N LEU A 250 -19.12 -3.70 -0.91
CA LEU A 250 -19.84 -2.76 -1.78
C LEU A 250 -21.28 -2.57 -1.33
N ASP A 251 -21.96 -3.61 -0.89
CA ASP A 251 -23.32 -3.55 -0.34
C ASP A 251 -23.36 -2.78 0.99
N ALA A 252 -22.28 -2.79 1.76
CA ALA A 252 -22.10 -2.00 2.97
C ALA A 252 -21.74 -0.52 2.69
N GLY A 253 -21.58 -0.13 1.42
CA GLY A 253 -21.28 1.24 1.02
C GLY A 253 -19.81 1.52 0.74
N ALA A 254 -18.94 0.51 0.63
CA ALA A 254 -17.59 0.72 0.13
C ALA A 254 -17.64 1.24 -1.31
N ALA A 255 -16.82 2.24 -1.61
CA ALA A 255 -16.68 2.77 -2.96
C ALA A 255 -15.82 1.88 -3.86
N GLY A 256 -15.12 0.89 -3.29
CA GLY A 256 -14.29 -0.08 -3.99
C GLY A 256 -13.56 -1.00 -3.00
N VAL A 257 -12.70 -1.87 -3.51
CA VAL A 257 -12.01 -2.88 -2.71
C VAL A 257 -10.50 -2.89 -2.95
N VAL A 258 -9.74 -3.31 -1.93
CA VAL A 258 -8.32 -3.63 -2.06
C VAL A 258 -8.15 -5.12 -1.82
N VAL A 259 -7.81 -5.86 -2.88
CA VAL A 259 -7.44 -7.27 -2.82
C VAL A 259 -6.09 -7.39 -2.13
N SER A 260 -6.10 -7.88 -0.91
CA SER A 260 -4.96 -7.81 0.00
C SER A 260 -4.92 -8.98 0.97
N ASN A 261 -3.73 -9.52 1.23
CA ASN A 261 -3.44 -10.42 2.34
C ASN A 261 -2.38 -9.82 3.28
N HIS A 262 -2.34 -8.47 3.34
CA HIS A 262 -1.42 -7.73 4.21
C HIS A 262 0.07 -8.03 3.95
N GLY A 263 0.43 -8.36 2.72
CA GLY A 263 1.79 -8.72 2.36
C GLY A 263 2.26 -10.04 2.98
N GLY A 264 1.35 -10.99 3.27
CA GLY A 264 1.64 -12.25 3.94
C GLY A 264 1.93 -12.09 5.44
N ARG A 265 1.39 -11.04 6.08
CA ARG A 265 1.68 -10.70 7.48
C ARG A 265 0.51 -10.99 8.44
N GLN A 266 -0.61 -11.48 7.92
CA GLN A 266 -1.81 -11.85 8.68
C GLN A 266 -2.02 -13.36 8.62
N LEU A 267 -3.16 -13.86 8.14
CA LEU A 267 -3.41 -15.29 8.04
C LEU A 267 -2.46 -15.92 6.99
N ASP A 268 -1.63 -16.87 7.42
CA ASP A 268 -0.79 -17.64 6.50
C ASP A 268 -1.58 -18.80 5.87
N GLY A 269 -1.12 -19.29 4.71
CA GLY A 269 -1.79 -20.37 3.98
C GLY A 269 -2.97 -19.93 3.12
N VAL A 270 -3.21 -18.63 2.93
CA VAL A 270 -4.22 -18.10 2.02
C VAL A 270 -3.71 -17.99 0.59
N ARG A 271 -4.61 -17.73 -0.36
CA ARG A 271 -4.25 -17.42 -1.76
C ARG A 271 -3.36 -16.19 -1.83
N SER A 272 -2.48 -16.14 -2.83
CA SER A 272 -1.87 -14.87 -3.21
C SER A 272 -2.95 -13.92 -3.76
N THR A 273 -2.70 -12.63 -3.64
CA THR A 273 -3.68 -11.62 -4.06
C THR A 273 -3.88 -11.60 -5.56
N ILE A 274 -2.83 -11.88 -6.35
CA ILE A 274 -2.95 -11.95 -7.81
C ILE A 274 -3.78 -13.16 -8.28
N GLU A 275 -3.80 -14.28 -7.55
CA GLU A 275 -4.67 -15.43 -7.80
C GLU A 275 -6.13 -15.17 -7.39
N ALA A 276 -6.36 -14.28 -6.42
CA ALA A 276 -7.69 -13.90 -5.97
C ALA A 276 -8.31 -12.78 -6.82
N LEU A 277 -7.49 -12.07 -7.62
CA LEU A 277 -7.89 -10.83 -8.29
C LEU A 277 -9.01 -11.02 -9.32
N GLU A 278 -8.84 -11.92 -10.31
CA GLU A 278 -9.80 -12.08 -11.40
C GLU A 278 -11.22 -12.35 -10.90
N PRO A 279 -11.49 -13.37 -10.05
CA PRO A 279 -12.85 -13.62 -9.56
C PRO A 279 -13.41 -12.48 -8.70
N ILE A 280 -12.57 -11.73 -8.02
CA ILE A 280 -13.00 -10.54 -7.25
C ILE A 280 -13.38 -9.39 -8.21
N ALA A 281 -12.56 -9.12 -9.23
CA ALA A 281 -12.84 -8.09 -10.22
C ALA A 281 -14.15 -8.39 -10.99
N GLU A 282 -14.38 -9.66 -11.35
CA GLU A 282 -15.64 -10.13 -11.95
C GLU A 282 -16.82 -9.88 -11.01
N ALA A 283 -16.70 -10.20 -9.73
CA ALA A 283 -17.78 -10.02 -8.75
C ALA A 283 -18.07 -8.54 -8.45
N VAL A 284 -17.04 -7.69 -8.45
CA VAL A 284 -17.20 -6.22 -8.34
C VAL A 284 -17.95 -5.68 -9.55
N GLY A 285 -17.70 -6.20 -10.76
CA GLY A 285 -18.50 -5.92 -11.95
C GLY A 285 -18.60 -4.44 -12.32
N GLY A 286 -17.57 -3.64 -12.08
CA GLY A 286 -17.56 -2.20 -12.36
C GLY A 286 -18.33 -1.33 -11.36
N ARG A 287 -18.77 -1.87 -10.23
CA ARG A 287 -19.43 -1.12 -9.14
C ARG A 287 -18.49 -0.15 -8.42
N GLY A 288 -17.18 -0.34 -8.56
CA GLY A 288 -16.13 0.50 -7.96
C GLY A 288 -14.74 0.01 -8.34
N PRO A 289 -13.67 0.75 -8.01
CA PRO A 289 -12.31 0.35 -8.32
C PRO A 289 -11.89 -0.89 -7.52
N VAL A 290 -11.10 -1.73 -8.21
CA VAL A 290 -10.40 -2.88 -7.63
C VAL A 290 -8.91 -2.53 -7.57
N VAL A 291 -8.39 -2.39 -6.37
CA VAL A 291 -6.97 -2.14 -6.13
C VAL A 291 -6.32 -3.43 -5.62
N LEU A 292 -5.06 -3.67 -5.96
CA LEU A 292 -4.35 -4.87 -5.49
C LEU A 292 -3.09 -4.50 -4.73
N ASP A 293 -2.83 -5.17 -3.63
CA ASP A 293 -1.51 -5.13 -2.98
C ASP A 293 -0.93 -6.54 -2.79
N SER A 294 0.16 -6.62 -2.08
CA SER A 294 0.88 -7.85 -1.75
C SER A 294 1.62 -8.49 -2.94
N GLY A 295 2.91 -8.39 -2.90
CA GLY A 295 3.78 -9.05 -3.89
C GLY A 295 4.32 -8.15 -5.00
N ILE A 296 3.86 -6.93 -5.18
CA ILE A 296 4.36 -5.99 -6.20
C ILE A 296 5.82 -5.62 -5.92
N ARG A 297 6.71 -5.87 -6.90
CA ARG A 297 8.14 -5.57 -6.87
C ARG A 297 8.67 -4.94 -8.15
N ARG A 298 7.97 -5.08 -9.26
CA ARG A 298 8.38 -4.67 -10.61
C ARG A 298 7.25 -3.96 -11.33
N GLY A 299 7.58 -3.12 -12.30
CA GLY A 299 6.57 -2.56 -13.21
C GLY A 299 5.82 -3.64 -13.99
N SER A 300 6.45 -4.78 -14.29
CA SER A 300 5.78 -5.93 -14.89
C SER A 300 4.69 -6.54 -14.00
N ASP A 301 4.87 -6.53 -12.67
CA ASP A 301 3.85 -7.01 -11.73
C ASP A 301 2.62 -6.08 -11.78
N VAL A 302 2.85 -4.76 -11.88
CA VAL A 302 1.78 -3.77 -12.03
C VAL A 302 0.98 -4.03 -13.31
N VAL A 303 1.66 -4.19 -14.45
CA VAL A 303 1.01 -4.46 -15.74
C VAL A 303 0.20 -5.77 -15.71
N LYS A 304 0.72 -6.83 -15.07
CA LYS A 304 -0.01 -8.09 -14.88
C LYS A 304 -1.27 -7.89 -14.04
N ALA A 305 -1.19 -7.13 -12.96
CA ALA A 305 -2.35 -6.85 -12.11
C ALA A 305 -3.44 -6.07 -12.86
N ILE A 306 -3.06 -5.02 -13.61
CA ILE A 306 -4.03 -4.25 -14.41
C ILE A 306 -4.67 -5.14 -15.48
N ALA A 307 -3.89 -5.96 -16.20
CA ALA A 307 -4.41 -6.88 -17.20
C ALA A 307 -5.41 -7.92 -16.63
N LEU A 308 -5.29 -8.24 -15.33
CA LEU A 308 -6.19 -9.16 -14.60
C LEU A 308 -7.35 -8.44 -13.89
N GLY A 309 -7.56 -7.15 -14.14
CA GLY A 309 -8.73 -6.41 -13.68
C GLY A 309 -8.53 -5.50 -12.47
N ALA A 310 -7.28 -5.20 -12.09
CA ALA A 310 -7.03 -4.12 -11.13
C ALA A 310 -7.03 -2.75 -11.83
N ASP A 311 -7.54 -1.72 -11.16
CA ASP A 311 -7.46 -0.32 -11.60
C ASP A 311 -6.14 0.34 -11.17
N ALA A 312 -5.60 -0.10 -10.03
CA ALA A 312 -4.30 0.32 -9.50
C ALA A 312 -3.73 -0.71 -8.53
N VAL A 313 -2.49 -0.50 -8.10
CA VAL A 313 -1.84 -1.31 -7.06
C VAL A 313 -1.35 -0.46 -5.90
N LEU A 314 -1.19 -1.09 -4.70
CA LEU A 314 -0.50 -0.48 -3.58
C LEU A 314 0.89 -1.09 -3.41
N ILE A 315 1.90 -0.24 -3.19
CA ILE A 315 3.26 -0.66 -2.86
C ILE A 315 3.59 -0.34 -1.40
N GLY A 316 3.89 -1.37 -0.60
CA GLY A 316 4.33 -1.22 0.79
C GLY A 316 5.85 -1.29 0.91
N ARG A 317 6.41 -2.51 0.87
CA ARG A 317 7.85 -2.75 1.05
C ARG A 317 8.74 -1.97 0.08
N LEU A 318 8.33 -1.80 -1.18
CA LEU A 318 9.10 -0.98 -2.13
C LEU A 318 9.21 0.48 -1.69
N ALA A 319 8.11 1.07 -1.20
CA ALA A 319 8.14 2.44 -0.68
C ALA A 319 9.00 2.53 0.59
N ALA A 320 8.89 1.55 1.49
CA ALA A 320 9.71 1.46 2.71
C ALA A 320 11.21 1.34 2.37
N TYR A 321 11.60 0.51 1.40
CA TYR A 321 12.99 0.44 0.92
C TYR A 321 13.45 1.77 0.32
N GLY A 322 12.57 2.45 -0.42
CA GLY A 322 12.88 3.76 -0.99
C GLY A 322 13.22 4.78 0.08
N ILE A 323 12.34 4.97 1.08
CA ILE A 323 12.63 5.93 2.17
C ILE A 323 13.83 5.50 3.01
N ALA A 324 14.02 4.21 3.27
CA ALA A 324 15.19 3.70 4.00
C ALA A 324 16.50 3.99 3.23
N ALA A 325 16.48 3.88 1.91
CA ALA A 325 17.67 4.13 1.09
C ALA A 325 18.07 5.62 1.03
N ALA A 326 17.11 6.54 0.89
CA ALA A 326 17.39 7.97 0.67
C ALA A 326 16.16 8.88 0.94
N GLY A 327 15.34 8.58 1.93
CA GLY A 327 14.19 9.41 2.31
C GLY A 327 13.24 9.71 1.14
N GLU A 328 12.80 10.96 1.03
CA GLU A 328 11.93 11.43 -0.06
C GLU A 328 12.51 11.14 -1.46
N ASP A 329 13.79 11.40 -1.68
CA ASP A 329 14.43 11.17 -2.98
C ASP A 329 14.47 9.67 -3.33
N GLY A 330 14.67 8.79 -2.35
CA GLY A 330 14.62 7.34 -2.55
C GLY A 330 13.22 6.84 -2.92
N ALA A 331 12.18 7.37 -2.27
CA ALA A 331 10.79 7.09 -2.64
C ALA A 331 10.48 7.57 -4.06
N CYS A 332 10.92 8.80 -4.45
CA CYS A 332 10.79 9.29 -5.82
C CYS A 332 11.49 8.40 -6.84
N GLN A 333 12.67 7.85 -6.51
CA GLN A 333 13.40 6.94 -7.40
C GLN A 333 12.63 5.63 -7.62
N VAL A 334 12.02 5.07 -6.56
CA VAL A 334 11.14 3.88 -6.70
C VAL A 334 10.04 4.15 -7.71
N LEU A 335 9.36 5.28 -7.60
CA LEU A 335 8.24 5.63 -8.48
C LEU A 335 8.69 5.86 -9.94
N ASP A 336 9.82 6.54 -10.15
CA ASP A 336 10.36 6.74 -11.50
C ASP A 336 10.82 5.43 -12.15
N LEU A 337 11.45 4.54 -11.38
CA LEU A 337 11.84 3.22 -11.86
C LEU A 337 10.61 2.36 -12.21
N LEU A 338 9.58 2.34 -11.37
CA LEU A 338 8.32 1.64 -11.68
C LEU A 338 7.69 2.20 -12.96
N ARG A 339 7.61 3.52 -13.11
CA ARG A 339 7.07 4.16 -14.31
C ARG A 339 7.81 3.68 -15.56
N ARG A 340 9.14 3.73 -15.55
CA ARG A 340 9.97 3.29 -16.71
C ARG A 340 9.79 1.81 -17.02
N GLU A 341 9.70 0.96 -16.00
CA GLU A 341 9.42 -0.46 -16.20
C GLU A 341 8.03 -0.69 -16.80
N ILE A 342 6.99 0.01 -16.31
CA ILE A 342 5.63 -0.06 -16.83
C ILE A 342 5.60 0.37 -18.29
N GLU A 343 6.16 1.55 -18.61
CA GLU A 343 6.24 2.06 -19.99
C GLU A 343 6.95 1.07 -20.92
N THR A 344 8.08 0.52 -20.48
CA THR A 344 8.83 -0.47 -21.24
C THR A 344 8.00 -1.72 -21.54
N VAL A 345 7.30 -2.25 -20.52
CA VAL A 345 6.46 -3.44 -20.69
C VAL A 345 5.30 -3.16 -21.64
N LEU A 346 4.62 -2.01 -21.52
CA LEU A 346 3.52 -1.62 -22.41
C LEU A 346 3.97 -1.52 -23.86
N VAL A 347 5.12 -0.88 -24.12
CA VAL A 347 5.71 -0.78 -25.47
C VAL A 347 5.99 -2.17 -26.05
N LEU A 348 6.64 -3.04 -25.26
CA LEU A 348 6.97 -4.40 -25.69
C LEU A 348 5.73 -5.29 -25.86
N LEU A 349 4.66 -5.05 -25.10
CA LEU A 349 3.38 -5.73 -25.25
C LEU A 349 2.63 -5.32 -26.53
N GLY A 350 2.86 -4.10 -27.02
CA GLY A 350 2.16 -3.56 -28.19
C GLY A 350 0.65 -3.43 -27.98
N ARG A 351 0.19 -3.14 -26.75
CA ARG A 351 -1.25 -3.11 -26.40
C ARG A 351 -1.86 -1.71 -26.36
N GLY A 352 -1.09 -0.67 -26.16
CA GLY A 352 -1.56 0.72 -26.03
C GLY A 352 -1.42 1.24 -24.60
N ASP A 353 -2.31 2.11 -24.17
CA ASP A 353 -2.29 2.73 -22.84
C ASP A 353 -2.56 1.71 -21.73
N ILE A 354 -2.19 2.05 -20.52
CA ILE A 354 -2.39 1.18 -19.35
C ILE A 354 -3.88 0.84 -19.15
N THR A 355 -4.77 1.77 -19.46
CA THR A 355 -6.23 1.59 -19.38
C THR A 355 -6.83 0.75 -20.52
N ASP A 356 -6.05 0.48 -21.57
CA ASP A 356 -6.47 -0.40 -22.68
C ASP A 356 -6.12 -1.88 -22.41
N LEU A 357 -5.44 -2.16 -21.31
CA LEU A 357 -5.08 -3.54 -20.96
C LEU A 357 -6.31 -4.35 -20.61
N ASP A 358 -6.31 -5.56 -21.14
CA ASP A 358 -7.32 -6.58 -20.87
C ASP A 358 -6.68 -7.94 -20.57
N ARG A 359 -7.52 -8.90 -20.21
CA ARG A 359 -7.12 -10.28 -19.91
C ARG A 359 -6.32 -10.95 -21.04
N ALA A 360 -6.52 -10.53 -22.30
CA ALA A 360 -5.79 -11.09 -23.44
C ALA A 360 -4.31 -10.65 -23.52
N ALA A 361 -3.88 -9.73 -22.67
CA ALA A 361 -2.47 -9.33 -22.55
C ALA A 361 -1.62 -10.32 -21.75
N VAL A 362 -2.25 -11.23 -21.00
CA VAL A 362 -1.57 -12.20 -20.14
C VAL A 362 -2.23 -13.58 -20.21
N GLU A 363 -1.48 -14.60 -19.82
CA GLU A 363 -1.97 -15.97 -19.65
C GLU A 363 -1.35 -16.60 -18.39
N TRP A 364 -2.09 -17.47 -17.71
CA TRP A 364 -1.52 -18.30 -16.64
C TRP A 364 -0.65 -19.38 -17.28
N GLY A 365 0.54 -19.60 -16.74
CA GLY A 365 1.37 -20.75 -17.09
C GLY A 365 0.70 -22.05 -16.65
N SER A 366 0.79 -23.05 -17.52
CA SER A 366 0.38 -24.43 -17.21
C SER A 366 1.35 -25.10 -16.23
#